data_87b49e0d8d2fa02992a2cddaadfd881c
#
_entry.id   87b49e0d8d2fa02992a2cddaadfd881c
#
_cell.length_a   1.000
_cell.length_b   1.000
_cell.length_c   1.000
_cell.angle_alpha   90.00
_cell.angle_beta   90.00
_cell.angle_gamma   90.00
#
_symmetry.space_group_name_H-M   'P 1'
#
loop_
_entity.id
_entity.type
_entity.pdbx_description
1 polymer ?
#
loop_
_entity_poly.entity_id
_entity_poly.type
_entity_poly.pdbx_seq_one_letter_code
_entity_poly.pdbx_strand_id
1 'polypeptide(L)'
;MKSQIIERLTRYVTIDTQSDPESTTTPSTAKQWDLLRVLESELQAFGLTTDVDDNGYLFATLDSNVSYELPTVGFLAHVDTSPDFNATNVNPQIIQEYDGTPIKLGDTNRVLSQETFPAMKNVEGHTLMITDGTSLLGADDKAGVVEIMEALKYLIDHPEIKHGPIRVGFTPDEEIGRGPHKFDVDRFNAAFAFTMDGSELGELQYESFNAAEAIVTAYGVNVHPGSAKNAMINALSLGHQYHSLLPQNEVPERTEGYEGFYHLMQFNGDVEKASLHYIIRDHDSKNFDVRKKHMIELKKTINDHYEDDPITVTINDQYYNMGEQINQNPHVIEIAKRAFNNLDIVPNTDPIRGGTDGSQLSFKGLPTPNIFTGCANFHGPFEYASIDVMEQAVHVVVNIAQEVVHYYEEN
;
A
#
# COMPACT_ATOMS: atom_id res chain seq x y z
N MET A 1 -21.12 16.94 -2.50
CA MET A 1 -19.84 16.25 -2.55
C MET A 1 -19.90 14.88 -3.19
N LYS A 2 -20.80 13.95 -2.80
CA LYS A 2 -20.87 12.59 -3.39
C LYS A 2 -20.95 12.55 -4.92
N SER A 3 -21.74 13.41 -5.56
CA SER A 3 -21.83 13.46 -7.04
C SER A 3 -20.51 13.85 -7.70
N GLN A 4 -19.75 14.73 -7.08
CA GLN A 4 -18.42 15.16 -7.55
C GLN A 4 -17.40 14.02 -7.40
N ILE A 5 -17.44 13.31 -6.25
CA ILE A 5 -16.62 12.12 -6.02
C ILE A 5 -16.91 11.05 -7.09
N ILE A 6 -18.18 10.73 -7.33
CA ILE A 6 -18.60 9.75 -8.35
C ILE A 6 -18.10 10.17 -9.74
N GLU A 7 -18.30 11.42 -10.13
CA GLU A 7 -17.88 11.93 -11.44
C GLU A 7 -16.36 11.83 -11.63
N ARG A 8 -15.60 12.30 -10.62
CA ARG A 8 -14.14 12.30 -10.67
C ARG A 8 -13.58 10.89 -10.64
N LEU A 9 -14.06 10.03 -9.72
CA LEU A 9 -13.61 8.64 -9.63
C LEU A 9 -13.92 7.86 -10.91
N THR A 10 -15.15 7.99 -11.46
CA THR A 10 -15.53 7.38 -12.75
C THR A 10 -14.53 7.74 -13.85
N ARG A 11 -14.15 9.01 -13.93
CA ARG A 11 -13.19 9.49 -14.94
C ARG A 11 -11.79 8.94 -14.71
N TYR A 12 -11.31 8.89 -13.46
CA TYR A 12 -9.95 8.44 -13.16
C TYR A 12 -9.78 6.93 -13.30
N VAL A 13 -10.76 6.13 -12.86
CA VAL A 13 -10.66 4.65 -12.96
C VAL A 13 -10.69 4.15 -14.41
N THR A 14 -11.26 4.93 -15.34
CA THR A 14 -11.26 4.59 -16.77
C THR A 14 -9.93 4.88 -17.49
N ILE A 15 -8.99 5.58 -16.84
CA ILE A 15 -7.63 5.79 -17.37
C ILE A 15 -6.78 4.60 -16.92
N ASP A 16 -6.24 3.86 -17.88
CA ASP A 16 -5.33 2.75 -17.58
C ASP A 16 -3.97 3.30 -17.11
N THR A 17 -3.58 2.92 -15.90
CA THR A 17 -2.32 3.35 -15.26
C THR A 17 -1.55 2.18 -14.65
N GLN A 18 -1.81 0.96 -15.10
CA GLN A 18 -1.21 -0.25 -14.54
C GLN A 18 0.31 -0.21 -14.59
N SER A 19 0.95 -0.49 -13.47
CA SER A 19 2.40 -0.63 -13.33
C SER A 19 2.92 -1.95 -13.91
N ASP A 20 4.24 -2.03 -14.13
CA ASP A 20 4.92 -3.21 -14.69
C ASP A 20 6.16 -3.54 -13.84
N PRO A 21 6.16 -4.65 -13.08
CA PRO A 21 7.28 -5.05 -12.24
C PRO A 21 8.54 -5.42 -13.03
N GLU A 22 8.41 -5.80 -14.31
CA GLU A 22 9.55 -6.15 -15.17
C GLU A 22 10.24 -4.93 -15.78
N SER A 23 9.60 -3.76 -15.72
CA SER A 23 10.16 -2.51 -16.24
C SER A 23 11.32 -2.01 -15.37
N THR A 24 12.29 -1.36 -16.01
CA THR A 24 13.43 -0.69 -15.35
C THR A 24 13.30 0.83 -15.31
N THR A 25 12.21 1.38 -15.88
CA THR A 25 11.94 2.82 -15.89
C THR A 25 11.10 3.26 -14.68
N THR A 26 11.02 4.56 -14.44
CA THR A 26 10.09 5.20 -13.50
C THR A 26 9.46 6.40 -14.23
N PRO A 27 8.14 6.46 -14.39
CA PRO A 27 7.18 5.39 -14.09
C PRO A 27 7.50 4.10 -14.85
N SER A 28 7.09 2.96 -14.28
CA SER A 28 7.30 1.65 -14.91
C SER A 28 6.55 1.50 -16.23
N THR A 29 5.47 2.25 -16.41
CA THR A 29 4.68 2.33 -17.63
C THR A 29 4.40 3.78 -18.02
N ALA A 30 4.45 4.06 -19.34
CA ALA A 30 4.16 5.40 -19.86
C ALA A 30 2.69 5.84 -19.64
N LYS A 31 1.77 4.90 -19.48
CA LYS A 31 0.34 5.17 -19.31
C LYS A 31 0.01 5.82 -17.96
N GLN A 32 0.87 5.73 -16.96
CA GLN A 32 0.72 6.46 -15.70
C GLN A 32 0.74 7.99 -15.92
N TRP A 33 1.49 8.45 -16.94
CA TRP A 33 1.50 9.86 -17.32
C TRP A 33 0.14 10.39 -17.77
N ASP A 34 -0.76 9.54 -18.26
CA ASP A 34 -2.06 9.97 -18.75
C ASP A 34 -2.93 10.53 -17.60
N LEU A 35 -2.91 9.85 -16.43
CA LEU A 35 -3.58 10.38 -15.25
C LEU A 35 -2.81 11.58 -14.65
N LEU A 36 -1.48 11.51 -14.56
CA LEU A 36 -0.68 12.62 -14.02
C LEU A 36 -0.92 13.93 -14.76
N ARG A 37 -1.04 13.90 -16.10
CA ARG A 37 -1.35 15.10 -16.91
C ARG A 37 -2.75 15.64 -16.65
N VAL A 38 -3.74 14.75 -16.44
CA VAL A 38 -5.10 15.16 -16.05
C VAL A 38 -5.07 15.86 -14.70
N LEU A 39 -4.38 15.27 -13.71
CA LEU A 39 -4.26 15.84 -12.36
C LEU A 39 -3.53 17.17 -12.38
N GLU A 40 -2.41 17.29 -13.10
CA GLU A 40 -1.69 18.54 -13.25
C GLU A 40 -2.59 19.65 -13.81
N SER A 41 -3.32 19.35 -14.90
CA SER A 41 -4.24 20.31 -15.52
C SER A 41 -5.36 20.75 -14.57
N GLU A 42 -5.91 19.83 -13.78
CA GLU A 42 -6.96 20.15 -12.80
C GLU A 42 -6.42 20.98 -11.62
N LEU A 43 -5.23 20.65 -11.10
CA LEU A 43 -4.57 21.44 -10.04
C LEU A 43 -4.28 22.88 -10.52
N GLN A 44 -3.80 23.04 -11.75
CA GLN A 44 -3.60 24.34 -12.36
C GLN A 44 -4.93 25.10 -12.55
N ALA A 45 -6.01 24.40 -12.91
CA ALA A 45 -7.36 24.99 -12.98
C ALA A 45 -7.90 25.42 -11.61
N PHE A 46 -7.45 24.78 -10.51
CA PHE A 46 -7.73 25.24 -9.14
C PHE A 46 -6.89 26.48 -8.76
N GLY A 47 -5.97 26.93 -9.60
CA GLY A 47 -5.08 28.04 -9.34
C GLY A 47 -3.82 27.69 -8.57
N LEU A 48 -3.51 26.38 -8.44
CA LEU A 48 -2.34 25.90 -7.70
C LEU A 48 -1.10 25.86 -8.59
N THR A 49 0.06 26.08 -7.98
CA THR A 49 1.35 25.86 -8.63
C THR A 49 1.68 24.37 -8.59
N THR A 50 1.96 23.80 -9.75
CA THR A 50 2.35 22.41 -9.91
C THR A 50 3.84 22.26 -10.15
N ASP A 51 4.39 21.13 -9.74
CA ASP A 51 5.79 20.76 -9.87
C ASP A 51 5.87 19.27 -10.24
N VAL A 52 6.26 18.97 -11.47
CA VAL A 52 6.36 17.60 -12.00
C VAL A 52 7.80 17.30 -12.36
N ASP A 53 8.29 16.13 -11.97
CA ASP A 53 9.62 15.67 -12.38
C ASP A 53 9.58 14.65 -13.52
N ASP A 54 10.76 14.34 -14.05
CA ASP A 54 10.91 13.37 -15.15
C ASP A 54 10.58 11.91 -14.74
N ASN A 55 10.44 11.65 -13.45
CA ASN A 55 10.11 10.34 -12.89
C ASN A 55 8.61 10.19 -12.60
N GLY A 56 7.78 11.20 -12.93
CA GLY A 56 6.33 11.12 -12.75
C GLY A 56 5.84 11.44 -11.35
N TYR A 57 6.62 12.10 -10.50
CA TYR A 57 6.13 12.65 -9.25
C TYR A 57 5.52 14.03 -9.50
N LEU A 58 4.23 14.15 -9.26
CA LEU A 58 3.47 15.39 -9.40
C LEU A 58 3.18 15.96 -8.02
N PHE A 59 3.68 17.17 -7.76
CA PHE A 59 3.45 17.90 -6.52
C PHE A 59 2.66 19.21 -6.79
N ALA A 60 1.85 19.61 -5.81
CA ALA A 60 1.21 20.93 -5.82
C ALA A 60 1.12 21.50 -4.41
N THR A 61 1.02 22.82 -4.30
CA THR A 61 0.92 23.53 -3.03
C THR A 61 -0.35 24.37 -3.00
N LEU A 62 -1.12 24.23 -1.91
CA LEU A 62 -2.11 25.21 -1.49
C LEU A 62 -1.49 26.05 -0.39
N ASP A 63 -1.31 27.35 -0.67
CA ASP A 63 -0.71 28.29 0.27
C ASP A 63 -1.56 28.48 1.53
N SER A 64 -0.91 28.75 2.66
CA SER A 64 -1.58 29.06 3.93
C SER A 64 -2.53 30.24 3.77
N ASN A 65 -3.70 30.17 4.42
CA ASN A 65 -4.64 31.29 4.53
C ASN A 65 -4.60 32.00 5.90
N VAL A 66 -3.61 31.65 6.75
CA VAL A 66 -3.32 32.40 8.00
C VAL A 66 -2.03 33.21 7.88
N SER A 67 -1.85 34.22 8.74
CA SER A 67 -0.76 35.21 8.61
C SER A 67 0.51 34.86 9.39
N TYR A 68 0.55 33.70 10.06
CA TYR A 68 1.67 33.22 10.86
C TYR A 68 2.20 31.89 10.27
N GLU A 69 3.44 31.57 10.58
CA GLU A 69 4.09 30.38 10.07
C GLU A 69 3.53 29.10 10.73
N LEU A 70 3.24 28.12 9.91
CA LEU A 70 2.83 26.78 10.30
C LEU A 70 3.64 25.74 9.51
N PRO A 71 3.85 24.55 10.06
CA PRO A 71 4.48 23.47 9.29
C PRO A 71 3.59 23.07 8.11
N THR A 72 4.22 22.72 7.00
CA THR A 72 3.53 22.19 5.83
C THR A 72 3.09 20.75 6.11
N VAL A 73 1.81 20.47 5.96
CA VAL A 73 1.28 19.10 5.98
C VAL A 73 1.18 18.56 4.55
N GLY A 74 1.61 17.31 4.37
CA GLY A 74 1.53 16.60 3.09
C GLY A 74 0.35 15.63 3.01
N PHE A 75 -0.20 15.44 1.79
CA PHE A 75 -1.12 14.34 1.47
C PHE A 75 -0.66 13.67 0.18
N LEU A 76 -0.63 12.35 0.19
CA LEU A 76 -0.08 11.52 -0.88
C LEU A 76 -1.08 10.44 -1.30
N ALA A 77 -1.11 10.15 -2.60
CA ALA A 77 -1.81 9.01 -3.19
C ALA A 77 -1.04 8.53 -4.41
N HIS A 78 -1.09 7.22 -4.71
CA HIS A 78 -0.44 6.71 -5.90
C HIS A 78 -1.39 6.67 -7.11
N VAL A 79 -0.82 6.78 -8.30
CA VAL A 79 -1.60 6.84 -9.55
C VAL A 79 -1.66 5.52 -10.29
N ASP A 80 -0.69 4.62 -10.02
CA ASP A 80 -0.67 3.32 -10.67
C ASP A 80 -1.70 2.36 -10.09
N THR A 81 -2.02 1.33 -10.84
CA THR A 81 -2.87 0.22 -10.41
C THR A 81 -2.10 -1.08 -10.46
N SER A 82 -2.53 -2.04 -9.63
CA SER A 82 -1.90 -3.33 -9.48
C SER A 82 -1.75 -4.10 -10.80
N PRO A 83 -0.60 -4.77 -11.03
CA PRO A 83 -0.42 -5.68 -12.14
C PRO A 83 -1.12 -7.05 -11.96
N ASP A 84 -1.71 -7.32 -10.79
CA ASP A 84 -2.24 -8.65 -10.43
C ASP A 84 -3.48 -9.05 -11.23
N PHE A 85 -4.23 -8.08 -11.74
CA PHE A 85 -5.42 -8.33 -12.54
C PHE A 85 -5.56 -7.31 -13.68
N ASN A 86 -6.42 -7.62 -14.68
CA ASN A 86 -6.67 -6.71 -15.79
C ASN A 86 -7.15 -5.33 -15.32
N ALA A 87 -6.49 -4.27 -15.74
CA ALA A 87 -6.82 -2.88 -15.43
C ALA A 87 -7.23 -2.07 -16.69
N THR A 88 -7.45 -2.74 -17.82
CA THR A 88 -7.87 -2.08 -19.07
C THR A 88 -9.38 -2.13 -19.25
N ASN A 89 -9.92 -1.10 -19.91
CA ASN A 89 -11.35 -0.98 -20.21
C ASN A 89 -12.23 -1.10 -18.96
N VAL A 90 -11.80 -0.49 -17.85
CA VAL A 90 -12.57 -0.47 -16.61
C VAL A 90 -13.96 0.12 -16.87
N ASN A 91 -15.00 -0.61 -16.50
CA ASN A 91 -16.39 -0.22 -16.68
C ASN A 91 -17.07 -0.08 -15.30
N PRO A 92 -16.96 1.09 -14.65
CA PRO A 92 -17.49 1.30 -13.32
C PRO A 92 -19.01 1.27 -13.31
N GLN A 93 -19.58 0.61 -12.30
CA GLN A 93 -21.03 0.50 -12.08
C GLN A 93 -21.37 1.14 -10.72
N ILE A 94 -22.46 1.89 -10.65
CA ILE A 94 -22.94 2.54 -9.43
C ILE A 94 -24.10 1.77 -8.86
N ILE A 95 -23.98 1.35 -7.61
CA ILE A 95 -25.04 0.74 -6.81
C ILE A 95 -25.49 1.77 -5.78
N GLN A 96 -26.72 2.26 -5.93
CA GLN A 96 -27.31 3.19 -4.97
C GLN A 96 -27.87 2.43 -3.78
N GLU A 97 -27.64 2.95 -2.56
CA GLU A 97 -28.23 2.41 -1.33
C GLU A 97 -28.12 0.87 -1.24
N TYR A 98 -26.87 0.36 -1.27
CA TYR A 98 -26.59 -1.08 -1.24
C TYR A 98 -27.35 -1.75 -0.09
N ASP A 99 -28.22 -2.71 -0.41
CA ASP A 99 -29.17 -3.32 0.53
C ASP A 99 -28.68 -4.66 1.14
N GLY A 100 -27.43 -5.03 0.93
CA GLY A 100 -26.83 -6.28 1.41
C GLY A 100 -27.05 -7.48 0.49
N THR A 101 -27.81 -7.34 -0.60
CA THR A 101 -28.04 -8.45 -1.54
C THR A 101 -26.79 -8.73 -2.39
N PRO A 102 -26.55 -10.01 -2.79
CA PRO A 102 -25.47 -10.34 -3.69
C PRO A 102 -25.55 -9.60 -5.02
N ILE A 103 -24.44 -9.02 -5.47
CA ILE A 103 -24.35 -8.27 -6.72
C ILE A 103 -23.65 -9.13 -7.78
N LYS A 104 -24.32 -9.45 -8.87
CA LYS A 104 -23.69 -10.08 -10.02
C LYS A 104 -22.88 -9.03 -10.80
N LEU A 105 -21.61 -9.33 -11.09
CA LEU A 105 -20.71 -8.43 -11.79
C LEU A 105 -20.84 -8.62 -13.31
N GLY A 106 -21.59 -7.72 -13.97
CA GLY A 106 -21.82 -7.71 -15.40
C GLY A 106 -22.35 -9.07 -15.94
N ASP A 107 -21.79 -9.50 -17.06
CA ASP A 107 -22.13 -10.79 -17.68
C ASP A 107 -21.21 -11.94 -17.22
N THR A 108 -20.37 -11.70 -16.21
CA THR A 108 -19.49 -12.73 -15.65
C THR A 108 -20.24 -13.69 -14.70
N ASN A 109 -19.57 -14.76 -14.28
CA ASN A 109 -20.07 -15.65 -13.23
C ASN A 109 -19.67 -15.17 -11.81
N ARG A 110 -19.09 -13.97 -11.68
CA ARG A 110 -18.63 -13.41 -10.42
C ARG A 110 -19.80 -12.76 -9.67
N VAL A 111 -19.84 -13.01 -8.36
CA VAL A 111 -20.84 -12.43 -7.46
C VAL A 111 -20.14 -11.80 -6.28
N LEU A 112 -20.31 -10.50 -6.11
CA LEU A 112 -19.85 -9.76 -4.94
C LEU A 112 -20.91 -9.89 -3.84
N SER A 113 -20.56 -10.49 -2.71
CA SER A 113 -21.54 -10.79 -1.65
C SER A 113 -20.93 -10.73 -0.25
N GLN A 114 -21.78 -10.49 0.75
CA GLN A 114 -21.41 -10.53 2.16
C GLN A 114 -21.01 -11.93 2.66
N GLU A 115 -21.45 -12.98 1.98
CA GLU A 115 -21.04 -14.35 2.30
C GLU A 115 -19.56 -14.56 1.99
N THR A 116 -19.10 -14.04 0.85
CA THR A 116 -17.68 -14.12 0.42
C THR A 116 -16.83 -13.03 1.07
N PHE A 117 -17.38 -11.82 1.21
CA PHE A 117 -16.71 -10.63 1.74
C PHE A 117 -17.51 -10.04 2.90
N PRO A 118 -17.35 -10.56 4.13
CA PRO A 118 -18.18 -10.15 5.29
C PRO A 118 -18.11 -8.66 5.64
N ALA A 119 -16.99 -7.97 5.32
CA ALA A 119 -16.81 -6.54 5.55
C ALA A 119 -17.83 -5.68 4.77
N MET A 120 -18.44 -6.20 3.70
CA MET A 120 -19.50 -5.50 2.97
C MET A 120 -20.75 -5.20 3.83
N LYS A 121 -20.91 -5.84 4.98
CA LYS A 121 -21.96 -5.47 5.96
C LYS A 121 -21.81 -4.04 6.47
N ASN A 122 -20.56 -3.56 6.55
CA ASN A 122 -20.26 -2.23 7.04
C ASN A 122 -20.65 -1.11 6.06
N VAL A 123 -20.98 -1.46 4.82
CA VAL A 123 -21.33 -0.52 3.76
C VAL A 123 -22.80 -0.68 3.27
N GLU A 124 -23.64 -1.38 4.04
CA GLU A 124 -25.08 -1.39 3.79
C GLU A 124 -25.64 0.04 3.87
N GLY A 125 -26.53 0.39 2.94
CA GLY A 125 -27.08 1.73 2.78
C GLY A 125 -26.17 2.72 2.03
N HIS A 126 -24.91 2.36 1.77
CA HIS A 126 -24.00 3.24 1.05
C HIS A 126 -24.20 3.17 -0.46
N THR A 127 -23.77 4.22 -1.15
CA THR A 127 -23.56 4.19 -2.59
C THR A 127 -22.20 3.56 -2.88
N LEU A 128 -22.19 2.49 -3.68
CA LEU A 128 -20.96 1.80 -4.05
C LEU A 128 -20.60 2.03 -5.52
N MET A 129 -19.33 2.16 -5.82
CA MET A 129 -18.80 1.97 -7.17
C MET A 129 -18.10 0.61 -7.23
N ILE A 130 -18.46 -0.18 -8.24
CA ILE A 130 -17.93 -1.54 -8.47
C ILE A 130 -17.50 -1.68 -9.93
N THR A 131 -16.88 -2.81 -10.29
CA THR A 131 -16.59 -3.16 -11.69
C THR A 131 -17.68 -4.06 -12.28
N ASP A 132 -17.61 -4.26 -13.60
CA ASP A 132 -18.42 -5.27 -14.29
C ASP A 132 -17.84 -6.69 -14.19
N GLY A 133 -16.78 -6.88 -13.40
CA GLY A 133 -16.12 -8.15 -13.17
C GLY A 133 -15.10 -8.57 -14.23
N THR A 134 -14.84 -7.75 -15.25
CA THR A 134 -13.83 -8.04 -16.29
C THR A 134 -12.46 -7.42 -16.00
N SER A 135 -12.42 -6.44 -15.09
CA SER A 135 -11.23 -5.74 -14.63
C SER A 135 -11.26 -5.53 -13.12
N LEU A 136 -10.14 -5.13 -12.53
CA LEU A 136 -10.17 -4.44 -11.25
C LEU A 136 -10.88 -3.08 -11.41
N LEU A 137 -11.23 -2.40 -10.31
CA LEU A 137 -11.79 -1.04 -10.36
C LEU A 137 -10.68 0.02 -10.47
N GLY A 138 -9.56 -0.18 -9.78
CA GLY A 138 -8.50 0.81 -9.66
C GLY A 138 -8.81 1.91 -8.65
N ALA A 139 -9.71 1.64 -7.71
CA ALA A 139 -9.96 2.53 -6.58
C ALA A 139 -8.75 2.56 -5.62
N ASP A 140 -7.98 1.52 -5.59
CA ASP A 140 -6.63 1.48 -5.06
C ASP A 140 -5.65 1.97 -6.15
N ASP A 141 -5.10 3.21 -6.10
CA ASP A 141 -5.41 4.24 -5.08
C ASP A 141 -6.00 5.52 -5.71
N LYS A 142 -6.76 5.37 -6.81
CA LYS A 142 -7.43 6.52 -7.43
C LYS A 142 -8.53 7.11 -6.53
N ALA A 143 -8.99 6.37 -5.51
CA ALA A 143 -9.87 6.91 -4.49
C ALA A 143 -9.14 7.95 -3.64
N GLY A 144 -7.95 7.64 -3.13
CA GLY A 144 -7.12 8.61 -2.40
C GLY A 144 -6.77 9.83 -3.26
N VAL A 145 -6.48 9.62 -4.55
CA VAL A 145 -6.31 10.75 -5.50
C VAL A 145 -7.56 11.63 -5.53
N VAL A 146 -8.75 11.06 -5.66
CA VAL A 146 -10.02 11.80 -5.67
C VAL A 146 -10.23 12.57 -4.35
N GLU A 147 -9.97 11.91 -3.23
CA GLU A 147 -10.17 12.49 -1.89
C GLU A 147 -9.29 13.71 -1.67
N ILE A 148 -8.01 13.64 -2.06
CA ILE A 148 -7.10 14.79 -2.02
C ILE A 148 -7.60 15.91 -2.93
N MET A 149 -7.99 15.61 -4.15
CA MET A 149 -8.47 16.61 -5.11
C MET A 149 -9.77 17.29 -4.65
N GLU A 150 -10.71 16.54 -4.09
CA GLU A 150 -11.97 17.09 -3.55
C GLU A 150 -11.73 17.91 -2.27
N ALA A 151 -10.80 17.49 -1.39
CA ALA A 151 -10.43 18.23 -0.20
C ALA A 151 -9.78 19.57 -0.55
N LEU A 152 -8.85 19.60 -1.51
CA LEU A 152 -8.26 20.85 -2.01
C LEU A 152 -9.34 21.79 -2.57
N LYS A 153 -10.22 21.25 -3.42
CA LYS A 153 -11.32 22.04 -3.99
C LYS A 153 -12.24 22.60 -2.91
N TYR A 154 -12.55 21.77 -1.90
CA TYR A 154 -13.38 22.18 -0.77
C TYR A 154 -12.74 23.33 0.02
N LEU A 155 -11.46 23.23 0.35
CA LEU A 155 -10.72 24.29 1.07
C LEU A 155 -10.64 25.57 0.26
N ILE A 156 -10.43 25.52 -1.04
CA ILE A 156 -10.40 26.68 -1.94
C ILE A 156 -11.77 27.37 -2.00
N ASP A 157 -12.84 26.58 -2.05
CA ASP A 157 -14.22 27.11 -2.09
C ASP A 157 -14.69 27.66 -0.72
N HIS A 158 -14.01 27.28 0.37
CA HIS A 158 -14.32 27.65 1.76
C HIS A 158 -13.14 28.36 2.44
N PRO A 159 -12.77 29.57 1.99
CA PRO A 159 -11.60 30.29 2.53
C PRO A 159 -11.75 30.70 4.01
N GLU A 160 -12.93 30.57 4.60
CA GLU A 160 -13.16 30.73 6.03
C GLU A 160 -12.55 29.61 6.87
N ILE A 161 -12.27 28.44 6.27
CA ILE A 161 -11.59 27.32 6.92
C ILE A 161 -10.10 27.65 6.98
N LYS A 162 -9.59 27.83 8.18
CA LYS A 162 -8.17 28.13 8.39
C LYS A 162 -7.32 26.89 8.18
N HIS A 163 -6.22 27.08 7.45
CA HIS A 163 -5.21 26.04 7.24
C HIS A 163 -3.82 26.63 7.05
N GLY A 164 -2.79 25.86 7.40
CA GLY A 164 -1.40 26.13 7.04
C GLY A 164 -1.11 25.77 5.57
N PRO A 165 0.17 25.79 5.16
CA PRO A 165 0.54 25.32 3.83
C PRO A 165 0.23 23.82 3.69
N ILE A 166 -0.40 23.44 2.57
CA ILE A 166 -0.69 22.03 2.25
C ILE A 166 0.09 21.64 1.01
N ARG A 167 0.85 20.56 1.10
CA ARG A 167 1.56 19.98 -0.04
C ARG A 167 0.89 18.68 -0.44
N VAL A 168 0.51 18.51 -1.71
CA VAL A 168 -0.02 17.26 -2.21
C VAL A 168 0.96 16.62 -3.19
N GLY A 169 0.98 15.30 -3.20
CA GLY A 169 1.85 14.52 -4.08
C GLY A 169 1.13 13.31 -4.65
N PHE A 170 1.29 13.12 -5.96
CA PHE A 170 0.81 11.95 -6.67
C PHE A 170 2.00 11.18 -7.19
N THR A 171 2.10 9.88 -6.83
CA THR A 171 3.28 9.06 -6.98
C THR A 171 3.05 7.91 -7.97
N PRO A 172 4.06 7.50 -8.75
CA PRO A 172 3.99 6.31 -9.59
C PRO A 172 4.49 5.07 -8.83
N ASP A 173 4.17 3.88 -9.36
CA ASP A 173 4.82 2.60 -9.07
C ASP A 173 4.75 2.12 -7.60
N GLU A 174 3.73 2.54 -6.83
CA GLU A 174 3.51 2.04 -5.47
C GLU A 174 3.28 0.53 -5.48
N GLU A 175 2.41 0.03 -6.34
CA GLU A 175 1.94 -1.34 -6.45
C GLU A 175 3.04 -2.38 -6.77
N ILE A 176 4.18 -1.90 -7.20
CA ILE A 176 5.39 -2.71 -7.41
C ILE A 176 6.51 -2.39 -6.40
N GLY A 177 6.16 -1.67 -5.31
CA GLY A 177 7.04 -1.33 -4.20
C GLY A 177 8.11 -0.29 -4.53
N ARG A 178 7.94 0.50 -5.58
CA ARG A 178 8.93 1.48 -6.05
C ARG A 178 8.52 2.93 -5.85
N GLY A 179 7.30 3.20 -5.37
CA GLY A 179 6.78 4.55 -5.17
C GLY A 179 7.76 5.50 -4.48
N PRO A 180 8.37 5.15 -3.34
CA PRO A 180 9.29 6.05 -2.65
C PRO A 180 10.70 6.09 -3.20
N HIS A 181 11.09 5.23 -4.15
CA HIS A 181 12.50 5.06 -4.53
C HIS A 181 13.15 6.35 -5.04
N LYS A 182 12.47 7.09 -5.91
CA LYS A 182 12.94 8.35 -6.47
C LYS A 182 12.19 9.58 -5.92
N PHE A 183 11.35 9.37 -4.91
CA PHE A 183 10.65 10.47 -4.25
C PHE A 183 11.66 11.39 -3.56
N ASP A 184 11.64 12.65 -3.93
CA ASP A 184 12.50 13.70 -3.38
C ASP A 184 11.77 14.38 -2.21
N VAL A 185 12.12 13.99 -0.98
CA VAL A 185 11.53 14.52 0.25
C VAL A 185 11.82 16.01 0.43
N ASP A 186 13.02 16.47 0.06
CA ASP A 186 13.40 17.90 0.17
C ASP A 186 12.58 18.75 -0.82
N ARG A 187 12.35 18.26 -2.02
CA ARG A 187 11.51 18.90 -3.04
C ARG A 187 10.03 18.88 -2.64
N PHE A 188 9.57 17.79 -2.03
CA PHE A 188 8.20 17.71 -1.48
C PHE A 188 8.01 18.73 -0.38
N ASN A 189 8.99 18.92 0.49
CA ASN A 189 9.08 19.99 1.49
C ASN A 189 7.88 20.05 2.44
N ALA A 190 7.45 18.93 2.99
CA ALA A 190 6.47 18.85 4.07
C ALA A 190 7.13 18.42 5.39
N ALA A 191 6.61 18.86 6.52
CA ALA A 191 7.09 18.46 7.84
C ALA A 191 6.68 17.02 8.20
N PHE A 192 5.52 16.62 7.75
CA PHE A 192 4.95 15.28 7.82
C PHE A 192 3.87 15.14 6.74
N ALA A 193 3.47 13.91 6.45
CA ALA A 193 2.45 13.66 5.45
C ALA A 193 1.50 12.53 5.88
N PHE A 194 0.46 12.30 5.09
CA PHE A 194 -0.45 11.17 5.19
C PHE A 194 -0.63 10.56 3.80
N THR A 195 -0.50 9.24 3.67
CA THR A 195 -0.95 8.51 2.48
C THR A 195 -2.45 8.24 2.61
N MET A 196 -3.21 8.53 1.56
CA MET A 196 -4.63 8.19 1.45
C MET A 196 -4.73 6.86 0.71
N ASP A 197 -4.37 5.75 1.40
CA ASP A 197 -4.15 4.44 0.79
C ASP A 197 -4.60 3.28 1.71
N GLY A 198 -5.46 3.60 2.69
CA GLY A 198 -6.09 2.63 3.58
C GLY A 198 -7.38 2.06 3.00
N SER A 199 -8.08 1.25 3.77
CA SER A 199 -9.28 0.54 3.36
C SER A 199 -10.53 1.04 4.10
N GLU A 200 -10.82 0.46 5.25
CA GLU A 200 -12.08 0.65 5.97
C GLU A 200 -12.14 1.98 6.75
N LEU A 201 -13.36 2.48 6.90
CA LEU A 201 -13.61 3.69 7.71
C LEU A 201 -12.95 3.60 9.09
N GLY A 202 -12.19 4.62 9.42
CA GLY A 202 -11.54 4.76 10.71
C GLY A 202 -10.10 4.28 10.75
N GLU A 203 -9.57 3.62 9.73
CA GLU A 203 -8.16 3.22 9.69
C GLU A 203 -7.24 4.44 9.74
N LEU A 204 -6.37 4.42 10.76
CA LEU A 204 -5.25 5.34 10.95
C LEU A 204 -4.03 4.48 11.27
N GLN A 205 -3.31 4.09 10.25
CA GLN A 205 -2.26 3.09 10.35
C GLN A 205 -0.89 3.77 10.37
N TYR A 206 -0.12 3.50 11.41
CA TYR A 206 1.22 4.06 11.59
C TYR A 206 2.26 3.02 12.04
N GLU A 207 1.91 1.74 11.92
CA GLU A 207 2.80 0.60 12.08
C GLU A 207 2.67 -0.31 10.85
N SER A 208 3.79 -0.81 10.36
CA SER A 208 3.88 -1.74 9.23
C SER A 208 4.78 -2.90 9.58
N PHE A 209 4.81 -3.95 8.77
CA PHE A 209 5.82 -4.97 8.92
C PHE A 209 7.24 -4.39 8.69
N ASN A 210 8.24 -5.01 9.34
CA ASN A 210 9.58 -5.13 8.78
C ASN A 210 9.56 -6.25 7.73
N ALA A 211 10.21 -6.06 6.62
CA ALA A 211 10.13 -6.95 5.47
C ALA A 211 11.50 -7.29 4.90
N ALA A 212 11.71 -8.58 4.64
CA ALA A 212 12.84 -9.06 3.88
C ALA A 212 12.41 -10.14 2.89
N GLU A 213 13.19 -10.28 1.85
CA GLU A 213 13.19 -11.38 0.91
C GLU A 213 14.34 -12.32 1.25
N ALA A 214 14.12 -13.63 1.13
CA ALA A 214 15.18 -14.61 1.28
C ALA A 214 15.14 -15.61 0.12
N ILE A 215 16.30 -15.82 -0.50
CA ILE A 215 16.50 -16.82 -1.54
C ILE A 215 17.40 -17.90 -0.96
N VAL A 216 16.86 -19.11 -0.88
CA VAL A 216 17.60 -20.31 -0.49
C VAL A 216 17.89 -21.11 -1.75
N THR A 217 19.16 -21.34 -2.05
CA THR A 217 19.58 -22.17 -3.18
C THR A 217 20.26 -23.42 -2.67
N ALA A 218 19.76 -24.57 -3.10
CA ALA A 218 20.37 -25.87 -2.85
C ALA A 218 21.06 -26.36 -4.12
N TYR A 219 22.26 -26.90 -3.97
CA TYR A 219 23.05 -27.51 -5.04
C TYR A 219 23.18 -29.01 -4.81
N GLY A 220 22.97 -29.78 -5.84
CA GLY A 220 23.01 -31.23 -5.82
C GLY A 220 24.13 -31.85 -6.66
N VAL A 221 24.26 -33.14 -6.53
CA VAL A 221 25.14 -33.97 -7.37
C VAL A 221 24.28 -35.02 -8.04
N ASN A 222 24.11 -34.92 -9.36
CA ASN A 222 23.30 -35.82 -10.12
C ASN A 222 24.11 -37.01 -10.62
N VAL A 223 23.62 -38.22 -10.37
CA VAL A 223 24.15 -39.48 -10.88
C VAL A 223 23.00 -40.39 -11.24
N HIS A 224 23.27 -41.49 -12.00
CA HIS A 224 22.24 -42.45 -12.36
C HIS A 224 21.60 -43.05 -11.08
N PRO A 225 20.25 -43.05 -10.94
CA PRO A 225 19.58 -43.53 -9.72
C PRO A 225 19.99 -44.94 -9.26
N GLY A 226 20.28 -45.84 -10.18
CA GLY A 226 20.72 -47.21 -9.87
C GLY A 226 22.10 -47.30 -9.20
N SER A 227 22.93 -46.24 -9.27
CA SER A 227 24.26 -46.15 -8.64
C SER A 227 24.38 -44.95 -7.69
N ALA A 228 23.25 -44.40 -7.24
CA ALA A 228 23.18 -43.14 -6.49
C ALA A 228 23.59 -43.26 -5.01
N LYS A 229 23.68 -44.47 -4.46
CA LYS A 229 24.00 -44.70 -3.04
C LYS A 229 25.35 -44.08 -2.69
N ASN A 230 25.36 -43.16 -1.71
CA ASN A 230 26.50 -42.41 -1.21
C ASN A 230 27.17 -41.48 -2.26
N ALA A 231 26.52 -41.23 -3.39
CA ALA A 231 27.04 -40.41 -4.47
C ALA A 231 26.09 -39.25 -4.86
N MET A 232 24.79 -39.51 -4.89
CA MET A 232 23.79 -38.49 -5.24
C MET A 232 23.51 -37.59 -4.07
N ILE A 233 23.47 -36.26 -4.35
CA ILE A 233 22.86 -35.25 -3.50
C ILE A 233 21.71 -34.66 -4.32
N ASN A 234 20.48 -34.81 -3.85
CA ASN A 234 19.32 -34.28 -4.55
C ASN A 234 18.96 -32.88 -3.98
N ALA A 235 19.12 -31.84 -4.82
CA ALA A 235 18.86 -30.46 -4.42
C ALA A 235 17.40 -30.21 -4.02
N LEU A 236 16.41 -30.86 -4.65
CA LEU A 236 15.01 -30.77 -4.25
C LEU A 236 14.78 -31.33 -2.84
N SER A 237 15.45 -32.45 -2.52
CA SER A 237 15.37 -33.06 -1.18
C SER A 237 16.00 -32.18 -0.12
N LEU A 238 17.12 -31.52 -0.44
CA LEU A 238 17.73 -30.52 0.46
C LEU A 238 16.82 -29.31 0.66
N GLY A 239 16.23 -28.79 -0.41
CA GLY A 239 15.28 -27.67 -0.31
C GLY A 239 14.05 -28.02 0.52
N HIS A 240 13.49 -29.24 0.32
CA HIS A 240 12.39 -29.75 1.14
C HIS A 240 12.81 -29.89 2.62
N GLN A 241 13.98 -30.43 2.89
CA GLN A 241 14.52 -30.54 4.26
C GLN A 241 14.65 -29.15 4.90
N TYR A 242 15.22 -28.17 4.19
CA TYR A 242 15.34 -26.80 4.67
C TYR A 242 13.98 -26.20 5.04
N HIS A 243 13.00 -26.31 4.14
CA HIS A 243 11.65 -25.80 4.37
C HIS A 243 10.96 -26.46 5.57
N SER A 244 11.13 -27.76 5.74
CA SER A 244 10.50 -28.52 6.83
C SER A 244 11.07 -28.19 8.23
N LEU A 245 12.24 -27.58 8.30
CA LEU A 245 12.86 -27.13 9.56
C LEU A 245 12.36 -25.74 10.00
N LEU A 246 11.71 -24.97 9.10
CA LEU A 246 11.07 -23.71 9.47
C LEU A 246 9.80 -23.95 10.31
N PRO A 247 9.43 -23.01 11.20
CA PRO A 247 8.23 -23.13 12.01
C PRO A 247 6.95 -23.24 11.16
N GLN A 248 6.29 -24.38 11.20
CA GLN A 248 5.14 -24.68 10.35
C GLN A 248 3.86 -23.91 10.71
N ASN A 249 3.82 -23.24 11.87
CA ASN A 249 2.70 -22.41 12.30
C ASN A 249 2.93 -20.91 12.04
N GLU A 250 4.16 -20.52 11.70
CA GLU A 250 4.53 -19.13 11.43
C GLU A 250 4.46 -18.86 9.92
N VAL A 251 3.28 -19.02 9.38
CA VAL A 251 2.94 -18.83 7.95
C VAL A 251 1.71 -17.91 7.84
N PRO A 252 1.51 -17.22 6.70
CA PRO A 252 0.40 -16.26 6.55
C PRO A 252 -0.98 -16.85 6.89
N GLU A 253 -1.19 -18.13 6.53
CA GLU A 253 -2.46 -18.82 6.73
C GLU A 253 -2.78 -19.13 8.20
N ARG A 254 -1.85 -18.86 9.13
CA ARG A 254 -1.96 -19.20 10.56
C ARG A 254 -1.58 -18.07 11.49
N THR A 255 -1.35 -16.87 10.95
CA THR A 255 -0.90 -15.71 11.74
C THR A 255 -1.83 -14.52 11.53
N GLU A 256 -2.00 -13.73 12.59
CA GLU A 256 -2.83 -12.53 12.60
C GLU A 256 -2.21 -11.40 13.43
N GLY A 257 -2.78 -10.20 13.38
CA GLY A 257 -2.34 -9.05 14.17
C GLY A 257 -0.83 -8.78 14.03
N TYR A 258 -0.12 -8.78 15.15
CA TYR A 258 1.33 -8.53 15.23
C TYR A 258 2.21 -9.75 14.94
N GLU A 259 1.63 -10.91 14.72
CA GLU A 259 2.38 -12.14 14.48
C GLU A 259 3.10 -12.11 13.14
N GLY A 260 4.40 -12.40 13.17
CA GLY A 260 5.24 -12.48 12.00
C GLY A 260 5.23 -13.87 11.35
N PHE A 261 5.79 -13.96 10.15
CA PHE A 261 5.78 -15.22 9.39
C PHE A 261 6.98 -15.37 8.44
N TYR A 262 7.16 -16.64 7.97
CA TYR A 262 7.93 -17.03 6.79
C TYR A 262 6.95 -17.50 5.73
N HIS A 263 6.96 -16.91 4.55
CA HIS A 263 6.08 -17.33 3.46
C HIS A 263 6.88 -17.81 2.27
N LEU A 264 6.75 -19.11 1.95
CA LEU A 264 7.35 -19.69 0.75
C LEU A 264 6.53 -19.28 -0.48
N MET A 265 7.09 -18.43 -1.32
CA MET A 265 6.46 -17.92 -2.54
C MET A 265 6.65 -18.85 -3.73
N GLN A 266 7.86 -19.44 -3.84
CA GLN A 266 8.20 -20.32 -4.96
C GLN A 266 9.19 -21.39 -4.50
N PHE A 267 9.04 -22.59 -5.09
CA PHE A 267 9.99 -23.67 -4.99
C PHE A 267 10.15 -24.31 -6.36
N ASN A 268 11.30 -24.07 -7.00
CA ASN A 268 11.61 -24.54 -8.34
C ASN A 268 12.94 -25.29 -8.35
N GLY A 269 13.09 -26.25 -9.26
CA GLY A 269 14.40 -26.90 -9.46
C GLY A 269 14.33 -28.35 -9.95
N ASP A 270 15.48 -28.99 -9.89
CA ASP A 270 15.72 -30.39 -10.23
C ASP A 270 16.73 -31.04 -9.26
N VAL A 271 17.33 -32.17 -9.65
CA VAL A 271 18.32 -32.85 -8.81
C VAL A 271 19.60 -32.04 -8.62
N GLU A 272 20.00 -31.24 -9.60
CA GLU A 272 21.28 -30.51 -9.57
C GLU A 272 21.15 -29.13 -8.86
N LYS A 273 19.99 -28.47 -8.97
CA LYS A 273 19.77 -27.17 -8.37
C LYS A 273 18.31 -26.97 -8.01
N ALA A 274 18.06 -26.47 -6.81
CA ALA A 274 16.73 -26.04 -6.38
C ALA A 274 16.81 -24.64 -5.75
N SER A 275 15.76 -23.83 -5.94
CA SER A 275 15.63 -22.49 -5.39
C SER A 275 14.29 -22.35 -4.68
N LEU A 276 14.34 -21.85 -3.45
CA LEU A 276 13.18 -21.50 -2.65
C LEU A 276 13.21 -19.99 -2.42
N HIS A 277 12.11 -19.33 -2.75
CA HIS A 277 11.94 -17.90 -2.56
C HIS A 277 10.96 -17.64 -1.41
N TYR A 278 11.42 -16.93 -0.39
CA TYR A 278 10.65 -16.58 0.80
C TYR A 278 10.49 -15.07 0.93
N ILE A 279 9.38 -14.66 1.54
CA ILE A 279 9.28 -13.37 2.20
C ILE A 279 9.19 -13.57 3.71
N ILE A 280 9.87 -12.69 4.45
CA ILE A 280 9.93 -12.68 5.92
C ILE A 280 9.26 -11.40 6.39
N ARG A 281 8.35 -11.52 7.35
CA ARG A 281 7.60 -10.39 7.92
C ARG A 281 7.56 -10.48 9.44
N ASP A 282 7.74 -9.37 10.13
CA ASP A 282 7.50 -9.22 11.55
C ASP A 282 7.36 -7.73 11.90
N HIS A 283 6.45 -7.37 12.82
CA HIS A 283 6.33 -5.98 13.28
C HIS A 283 7.45 -5.59 14.25
N ASP A 284 7.92 -6.52 15.06
CA ASP A 284 9.01 -6.29 16.01
C ASP A 284 10.37 -6.46 15.31
N SER A 285 11.22 -5.42 15.38
CA SER A 285 12.54 -5.42 14.73
C SER A 285 13.48 -6.50 15.27
N LYS A 286 13.39 -6.83 16.58
CA LYS A 286 14.22 -7.88 17.19
C LYS A 286 13.78 -9.27 16.73
N ASN A 287 12.46 -9.53 16.70
CA ASN A 287 11.92 -10.77 16.17
C ASN A 287 12.25 -10.93 14.70
N PHE A 288 12.16 -9.85 13.91
CA PHE A 288 12.56 -9.83 12.51
C PHE A 288 14.01 -10.26 12.32
N ASP A 289 14.94 -9.72 13.12
CA ASP A 289 16.34 -10.12 13.11
C ASP A 289 16.54 -11.57 13.55
N VAL A 290 15.79 -12.05 14.53
CA VAL A 290 15.80 -13.47 14.95
C VAL A 290 15.37 -14.36 13.81
N ARG A 291 14.32 -14.00 13.05
CA ARG A 291 13.85 -14.75 11.88
C ARG A 291 14.93 -14.88 10.81
N LYS A 292 15.58 -13.78 10.47
CA LYS A 292 16.69 -13.77 9.48
C LYS A 292 17.85 -14.63 9.95
N LYS A 293 18.26 -14.51 11.20
CA LYS A 293 19.32 -15.35 11.80
C LYS A 293 18.95 -16.84 11.78
N HIS A 294 17.71 -17.18 12.12
CA HIS A 294 17.24 -18.55 12.09
C HIS A 294 17.41 -19.16 10.69
N MET A 295 17.06 -18.46 9.62
CA MET A 295 17.29 -18.95 8.25
C MET A 295 18.77 -19.24 7.96
N ILE A 296 19.68 -18.40 8.45
CA ILE A 296 21.11 -18.62 8.32
C ILE A 296 21.60 -19.81 9.14
N GLU A 297 21.06 -19.99 10.36
CA GLU A 297 21.38 -21.13 11.23
C GLU A 297 20.91 -22.45 10.64
N LEU A 298 19.73 -22.49 10.03
CA LEU A 298 19.23 -23.69 9.32
C LEU A 298 20.14 -24.08 8.16
N LYS A 299 20.61 -23.08 7.37
CA LYS A 299 21.64 -23.32 6.34
C LYS A 299 22.86 -24.03 6.94
N LYS A 300 23.38 -23.49 8.04
CA LYS A 300 24.55 -24.07 8.70
C LYS A 300 24.28 -25.48 9.18
N THR A 301 23.14 -25.70 9.85
CA THR A 301 22.73 -27.03 10.38
C THR A 301 22.72 -28.10 9.30
N ILE A 302 22.27 -27.77 8.09
CA ILE A 302 22.27 -28.74 6.97
C ILE A 302 23.68 -28.90 6.41
N ASN A 303 24.39 -27.80 6.14
CA ASN A 303 25.71 -27.82 5.53
C ASN A 303 26.75 -28.56 6.39
N ASP A 304 26.65 -28.51 7.72
CA ASP A 304 27.54 -29.26 8.64
C ASP A 304 27.54 -30.80 8.42
N HIS A 305 26.60 -31.34 7.62
CA HIS A 305 26.53 -32.77 7.26
C HIS A 305 27.18 -33.08 5.89
N TYR A 306 27.75 -32.06 5.21
CA TYR A 306 28.34 -32.20 3.88
C TYR A 306 29.76 -31.63 3.86
N GLU A 307 30.61 -32.15 2.97
CA GLU A 307 31.99 -31.60 2.80
C GLU A 307 31.99 -30.24 2.10
N ASP A 308 31.10 -30.09 1.12
CA ASP A 308 30.86 -28.82 0.43
C ASP A 308 29.55 -28.22 0.96
N ASP A 309 29.47 -26.91 1.09
CA ASP A 309 28.27 -26.20 1.57
C ASP A 309 27.16 -26.19 0.49
N PRO A 310 26.27 -27.21 0.43
CA PRO A 310 25.33 -27.36 -0.67
C PRO A 310 24.16 -26.37 -0.59
N ILE A 311 23.96 -25.65 0.52
CA ILE A 311 22.88 -24.65 0.67
C ILE A 311 23.50 -23.26 0.84
N THR A 312 22.99 -22.31 0.06
CA THR A 312 23.24 -20.88 0.24
C THR A 312 21.93 -20.16 0.59
N VAL A 313 22.07 -19.09 1.38
CA VAL A 313 20.93 -18.23 1.74
C VAL A 313 21.35 -16.77 1.53
N THR A 314 20.58 -16.05 0.72
CA THR A 314 20.73 -14.61 0.52
C THR A 314 19.49 -13.93 1.08
N ILE A 315 19.65 -12.92 1.94
CA ILE A 315 18.56 -12.17 2.55
C ILE A 315 18.76 -10.69 2.21
N ASN A 316 17.69 -10.07 1.71
CA ASN A 316 17.66 -8.66 1.37
C ASN A 316 16.51 -7.98 2.13
N ASP A 317 16.82 -7.00 2.96
CA ASP A 317 15.80 -6.20 3.61
C ASP A 317 15.11 -5.30 2.57
N GLN A 318 13.79 -5.18 2.66
CA GLN A 318 12.97 -4.43 1.70
C GLN A 318 12.49 -3.10 2.29
N TYR A 319 11.90 -3.14 3.48
CA TYR A 319 11.46 -1.96 4.25
C TYR A 319 11.35 -2.31 5.73
N TYR A 320 11.14 -1.28 6.56
CA TYR A 320 11.05 -1.40 8.01
C TYR A 320 9.73 -0.83 8.55
N ASN A 321 9.38 -1.21 9.77
CA ASN A 321 8.19 -0.72 10.45
C ASN A 321 8.27 0.81 10.65
N MET A 322 7.35 1.53 10.00
CA MET A 322 7.29 3.00 10.09
C MET A 322 7.01 3.52 11.51
N GLY A 323 6.45 2.69 12.38
CA GLY A 323 6.16 3.04 13.77
C GLY A 323 7.37 3.54 14.53
N GLU A 324 8.58 3.04 14.23
CA GLU A 324 9.82 3.51 14.83
C GLU A 324 10.08 5.01 14.56
N GLN A 325 9.74 5.48 13.36
CA GLN A 325 9.93 6.87 12.95
C GLN A 325 8.75 7.75 13.39
N ILE A 326 7.52 7.27 13.25
CA ILE A 326 6.32 8.01 13.59
C ILE A 326 6.22 8.26 15.09
N ASN A 327 6.62 7.29 15.93
CA ASN A 327 6.65 7.45 17.38
C ASN A 327 7.62 8.55 17.88
N GLN A 328 8.58 8.95 17.05
CA GLN A 328 9.43 10.11 17.34
C GLN A 328 8.72 11.45 17.04
N ASN A 329 7.58 11.40 16.33
CA ASN A 329 6.76 12.54 15.94
C ASN A 329 5.30 12.35 16.39
N PRO A 330 5.02 12.20 17.70
CA PRO A 330 3.69 11.80 18.20
C PRO A 330 2.58 12.80 17.86
N HIS A 331 2.93 14.06 17.62
CA HIS A 331 2.00 15.10 17.22
C HIS A 331 1.27 14.77 15.90
N VAL A 332 1.91 14.05 14.98
CA VAL A 332 1.30 13.65 13.71
C VAL A 332 0.06 12.78 13.94
N ILE A 333 0.18 11.80 14.84
CA ILE A 333 -0.93 10.91 15.18
C ILE A 333 -1.97 11.62 16.06
N GLU A 334 -1.54 12.54 16.93
CA GLU A 334 -2.46 13.33 17.76
C GLU A 334 -3.35 14.22 16.89
N ILE A 335 -2.78 14.93 15.93
CA ILE A 335 -3.52 15.78 14.96
C ILE A 335 -4.53 14.93 14.19
N ALA A 336 -4.12 13.78 13.65
CA ALA A 336 -5.02 12.89 12.93
C ALA A 336 -6.17 12.38 13.81
N LYS A 337 -5.88 11.92 15.05
CA LYS A 337 -6.91 11.47 15.99
C LYS A 337 -7.90 12.57 16.36
N ARG A 338 -7.45 13.81 16.53
CA ARG A 338 -8.36 14.95 16.74
C ARG A 338 -9.28 15.18 15.55
N ALA A 339 -8.72 15.13 14.33
CA ALA A 339 -9.50 15.29 13.09
C ALA A 339 -10.58 14.19 12.94
N PHE A 340 -10.25 12.93 13.26
CA PHE A 340 -11.21 11.82 13.25
C PHE A 340 -12.32 12.03 14.29
N ASN A 341 -11.94 12.41 15.53
CA ASN A 341 -12.89 12.64 16.62
C ASN A 341 -13.86 13.79 16.31
N ASN A 342 -13.40 14.86 15.62
CA ASN A 342 -14.27 15.98 15.20
C ASN A 342 -15.37 15.53 14.23
N LEU A 343 -15.20 14.40 13.59
CA LEU A 343 -16.16 13.79 12.64
C LEU A 343 -16.90 12.60 13.22
N ASP A 344 -16.79 12.38 14.54
CA ASP A 344 -17.32 11.20 15.24
C ASP A 344 -16.84 9.86 14.66
N ILE A 345 -15.64 9.85 14.04
CA ILE A 345 -14.97 8.65 13.54
C ILE A 345 -14.06 8.09 14.63
N VAL A 346 -14.25 6.84 14.99
CA VAL A 346 -13.37 6.14 15.94
C VAL A 346 -12.12 5.66 15.21
N PRO A 347 -10.90 6.15 15.57
CA PRO A 347 -9.69 5.68 14.91
C PRO A 347 -9.43 4.20 15.20
N ASN A 348 -9.26 3.40 14.14
CA ASN A 348 -8.69 2.06 14.20
C ASN A 348 -7.19 2.15 13.89
N THR A 349 -6.36 1.76 14.85
CA THR A 349 -4.90 1.84 14.75
C THR A 349 -4.23 0.47 14.66
N ASP A 350 -4.95 -0.53 14.19
CA ASP A 350 -4.39 -1.85 13.93
C ASP A 350 -3.22 -1.75 12.93
N PRO A 351 -2.14 -2.53 13.12
CA PRO A 351 -0.96 -2.44 12.26
C PRO A 351 -1.25 -2.98 10.87
N ILE A 352 -0.59 -2.40 9.86
CA ILE A 352 -0.61 -2.92 8.49
C ILE A 352 0.18 -4.23 8.45
N ARG A 353 -0.44 -5.29 7.94
CA ARG A 353 0.25 -6.58 7.67
C ARG A 353 0.91 -6.58 6.28
N GLY A 354 1.59 -5.52 5.96
CA GLY A 354 2.26 -5.23 4.70
C GLY A 354 3.13 -3.98 4.85
N GLY A 355 3.40 -3.34 3.74
CA GLY A 355 4.05 -2.03 3.66
C GLY A 355 3.21 -1.10 2.79
N THR A 356 3.47 0.19 2.90
CA THR A 356 2.94 1.25 2.04
C THR A 356 4.08 2.20 1.69
N ASP A 357 3.85 3.14 0.79
CA ASP A 357 4.81 4.22 0.52
C ASP A 357 5.23 4.93 1.82
N GLY A 358 4.29 5.10 2.76
CA GLY A 358 4.55 5.70 4.08
C GLY A 358 5.62 4.98 4.89
N SER A 359 5.76 3.66 4.73
CA SER A 359 6.79 2.88 5.42
C SER A 359 8.19 3.34 5.03
N GLN A 360 8.46 3.51 3.74
CA GLN A 360 9.77 3.95 3.25
C GLN A 360 9.97 5.47 3.39
N LEU A 361 8.92 6.28 3.15
CA LEU A 361 8.99 7.74 3.28
C LEU A 361 9.32 8.16 4.72
N SER A 362 8.78 7.46 5.72
CA SER A 362 9.08 7.72 7.13
C SER A 362 10.58 7.56 7.43
N PHE A 363 11.25 6.55 6.86
CA PHE A 363 12.71 6.38 6.99
C PHE A 363 13.52 7.35 6.13
N LYS A 364 12.92 8.01 5.13
CA LYS A 364 13.54 9.11 4.39
C LYS A 364 13.42 10.47 5.10
N GLY A 365 12.82 10.51 6.30
CA GLY A 365 12.67 11.71 7.11
C GLY A 365 11.32 12.41 6.93
N LEU A 366 10.36 11.79 6.28
CA LEU A 366 8.99 12.28 6.14
C LEU A 366 8.03 11.33 6.89
N PRO A 367 7.70 11.57 8.17
CA PRO A 367 6.73 10.76 8.90
C PRO A 367 5.39 10.70 8.16
N THR A 368 4.97 9.51 7.72
CA THR A 368 3.83 9.37 6.81
C THR A 368 2.94 8.18 7.22
N PRO A 369 2.01 8.38 8.17
CA PRO A 369 0.97 7.39 8.46
C PRO A 369 -0.05 7.29 7.32
N ASN A 370 -0.82 6.20 7.33
CA ASN A 370 -1.80 5.87 6.31
C ASN A 370 -3.22 6.08 6.83
N ILE A 371 -4.12 6.59 5.98
CA ILE A 371 -5.54 6.89 6.28
C ILE A 371 -6.42 6.12 5.30
N PHE A 372 -7.60 5.72 5.76
CA PHE A 372 -8.62 5.00 4.99
C PHE A 372 -9.08 5.76 3.75
N THR A 373 -9.51 5.01 2.74
CA THR A 373 -10.14 5.51 1.51
C THR A 373 -11.60 5.05 1.34
N GLY A 374 -12.04 4.06 2.09
CA GLY A 374 -13.37 3.47 1.93
C GLY A 374 -13.49 2.48 0.78
N CYS A 375 -12.36 1.97 0.32
CA CYS A 375 -12.28 0.96 -0.73
C CYS A 375 -11.88 -0.39 -0.14
N ALA A 376 -12.20 -1.49 -0.82
CA ALA A 376 -11.83 -2.82 -0.37
C ALA A 376 -11.78 -3.83 -1.52
N ASN A 377 -11.34 -5.07 -1.21
CA ASN A 377 -11.17 -6.18 -2.14
C ASN A 377 -10.21 -5.85 -3.29
N PHE A 378 -9.14 -5.16 -2.98
CA PHE A 378 -8.14 -4.66 -3.92
C PHE A 378 -7.56 -5.73 -4.83
N HIS A 379 -6.90 -5.31 -5.92
CA HIS A 379 -6.14 -6.13 -6.86
C HIS A 379 -6.94 -7.17 -7.64
N GLY A 380 -8.28 -7.01 -7.71
CA GLY A 380 -9.11 -7.98 -8.39
C GLY A 380 -10.50 -7.48 -8.81
N PRO A 381 -11.30 -8.35 -9.42
CA PRO A 381 -12.59 -7.98 -9.99
C PRO A 381 -13.70 -7.73 -8.95
N PHE A 382 -13.43 -8.00 -7.67
CA PHE A 382 -14.37 -7.78 -6.57
C PHE A 382 -14.13 -6.45 -5.83
N GLU A 383 -13.20 -5.65 -6.34
CA GLU A 383 -12.88 -4.34 -5.80
C GLU A 383 -14.09 -3.41 -5.83
N TYR A 384 -14.30 -2.66 -4.74
CA TYR A 384 -15.35 -1.66 -4.65
C TYR A 384 -14.89 -0.42 -3.87
N ALA A 385 -15.53 0.70 -4.13
CA ALA A 385 -15.39 1.94 -3.38
C ALA A 385 -16.73 2.34 -2.77
N SER A 386 -16.75 2.67 -1.47
CA SER A 386 -17.90 3.29 -0.81
C SER A 386 -17.81 4.79 -0.93
N ILE A 387 -18.68 5.39 -1.72
CA ILE A 387 -18.76 6.84 -1.93
C ILE A 387 -19.03 7.58 -0.63
N ASP A 388 -19.81 6.97 0.27
CA ASP A 388 -20.12 7.51 1.60
C ASP A 388 -18.87 7.61 2.48
N VAL A 389 -18.02 6.58 2.47
CA VAL A 389 -16.76 6.57 3.23
C VAL A 389 -15.71 7.48 2.57
N MET A 390 -15.66 7.52 1.24
CA MET A 390 -14.79 8.50 0.53
C MET A 390 -15.14 9.95 0.90
N GLU A 391 -16.44 10.28 1.03
CA GLU A 391 -16.83 11.62 1.49
C GLU A 391 -16.34 11.90 2.92
N GLN A 392 -16.34 10.90 3.81
CA GLN A 392 -15.72 11.02 5.14
C GLN A 392 -14.21 11.23 5.06
N ALA A 393 -13.52 10.51 4.18
CA ALA A 393 -12.07 10.67 3.97
C ALA A 393 -11.72 12.08 3.48
N VAL A 394 -12.50 12.65 2.56
CA VAL A 394 -12.37 14.08 2.16
C VAL A 394 -12.46 15.00 3.37
N HIS A 395 -13.47 14.80 4.23
CA HIS A 395 -13.63 15.60 5.42
C HIS A 395 -12.51 15.40 6.45
N VAL A 396 -11.92 14.19 6.53
CA VAL A 396 -10.74 13.93 7.37
C VAL A 396 -9.55 14.74 6.89
N VAL A 397 -9.26 14.79 5.59
CA VAL A 397 -8.19 15.62 5.03
C VAL A 397 -8.39 17.10 5.39
N VAL A 398 -9.61 17.63 5.21
CA VAL A 398 -9.95 19.00 5.58
C VAL A 398 -9.77 19.25 7.08
N ASN A 399 -10.23 18.32 7.92
CA ASN A 399 -10.10 18.45 9.38
C ASN A 399 -8.64 18.33 9.85
N ILE A 400 -7.81 17.50 9.23
CA ILE A 400 -6.36 17.46 9.53
C ILE A 400 -5.74 18.81 9.25
N ALA A 401 -6.06 19.46 8.12
CA ALA A 401 -5.55 20.79 7.79
C ALA A 401 -5.94 21.85 8.85
N GLN A 402 -7.17 21.78 9.39
CA GLN A 402 -7.63 22.63 10.49
C GLN A 402 -6.95 22.28 11.82
N GLU A 403 -6.80 21.01 12.14
CA GLU A 403 -6.18 20.57 13.40
C GLU A 403 -4.68 20.88 13.45
N VAL A 404 -3.99 20.99 12.32
CA VAL A 404 -2.63 21.55 12.26
C VAL A 404 -2.63 22.98 12.81
N VAL A 405 -3.58 23.83 12.42
CA VAL A 405 -3.71 25.18 12.94
C VAL A 405 -3.94 25.17 14.45
N HIS A 406 -4.96 24.43 14.91
CA HIS A 406 -5.33 24.35 16.32
C HIS A 406 -4.18 23.81 17.19
N TYR A 407 -3.52 22.74 16.74
CA TYR A 407 -2.42 22.13 17.47
C TYR A 407 -1.26 23.13 17.71
N TYR A 408 -0.87 23.88 16.68
CA TYR A 408 0.25 24.83 16.78
C TYR A 408 -0.16 26.20 17.37
N GLU A 409 -1.45 26.52 17.46
CA GLU A 409 -1.93 27.66 18.27
C GLU A 409 -1.95 27.33 19.77
N GLU A 410 -2.08 26.04 20.17
CA GLU A 410 -2.14 25.58 21.54
C GLU A 410 -0.76 25.32 22.15
N ASN A 411 0.27 25.03 21.34
CA ASN A 411 1.62 24.62 21.77
C ASN A 411 2.70 25.59 21.27
#